data_53b0f0077f9bb92e60bd345aa1de1b15
#
_entry.id   53b0f0077f9bb92e60bd345aa1de1b15
#
_cell.length_a   1.000
_cell.length_b   1.000
_cell.length_c   1.000
_cell.angle_alpha   90.00
_cell.angle_beta   90.00
_cell.angle_gamma   90.00
#
_symmetry.space_group_name_H-M   'P 1'
#
loop_
_entity.id
_entity.type
_entity.pdbx_description
1 polymer ?
#
loop_
_entity_poly.entity_id
_entity_poly.type
_entity_poly.pdbx_seq_one_letter_code
_entity_poly.pdbx_strand_id
1 'polypeptide(L)'
;MGSGVRVDQTLLDHTFNTLLLQDGVAYPTVYTSTPAAHRAYLVALAAVARKNRLGVWADDLTAEFALEDQASIGPEGQLVLPKLFRRATDYLKAVAGGFQGNLADWLIAVSSSLSRDENDRLIVCGGIELHLSDLLVQANRKVRFQADLLDIVFVEK
;
A
#
# COMPACT_ATOMS: atom_id res chain seq x y z
N MET A 1 -14.38 28.12 -17.73
CA MET A 1 -13.05 27.63 -18.10
C MET A 1 -12.21 27.58 -16.84
N GLY A 2 -12.03 26.39 -16.27
CA GLY A 2 -11.16 26.21 -15.12
C GLY A 2 -9.71 26.27 -15.60
N SER A 3 -8.97 27.29 -15.22
CA SER A 3 -7.52 27.30 -15.34
C SER A 3 -6.97 26.29 -14.35
N GLY A 4 -6.71 25.08 -14.81
CA GLY A 4 -5.99 24.10 -14.00
C GLY A 4 -4.61 24.68 -13.64
N VAL A 5 -4.36 24.86 -12.36
CA VAL A 5 -3.04 25.24 -11.87
C VAL A 5 -2.09 24.09 -12.26
N ARG A 6 -1.14 24.37 -13.16
CA ARG A 6 -0.04 23.44 -13.42
C ARG A 6 0.79 23.33 -12.16
N VAL A 7 0.77 22.18 -11.53
CA VAL A 7 1.68 21.87 -10.43
C VAL A 7 3.06 21.67 -11.04
N ASP A 8 3.93 22.66 -10.90
CA ASP A 8 5.34 22.54 -11.28
C ASP A 8 6.18 21.93 -10.13
N GLN A 9 7.44 21.63 -10.40
CA GLN A 9 8.35 21.02 -9.42
C GLN A 9 8.48 21.88 -8.15
N THR A 10 8.52 23.20 -8.29
CA THR A 10 8.67 24.15 -7.17
C THR A 10 7.46 24.08 -6.23
N LEU A 11 6.25 24.00 -6.80
CA LEU A 11 5.03 23.81 -6.00
C LEU A 11 5.02 22.44 -5.33
N LEU A 12 5.48 21.40 -6.04
CA LEU A 12 5.54 20.05 -5.49
C LEU A 12 6.50 19.97 -4.30
N ASP A 13 7.67 20.62 -4.38
CA ASP A 13 8.70 20.65 -3.34
C ASP A 13 8.18 21.26 -2.01
N HIS A 14 7.16 22.07 -2.07
CA HIS A 14 6.58 22.75 -0.91
C HIS A 14 5.24 22.14 -0.46
N THR A 15 4.85 21.00 -1.01
CA THR A 15 3.62 20.34 -0.56
C THR A 15 3.85 19.61 0.76
N PHE A 16 2.78 19.52 1.54
CA PHE A 16 2.79 18.75 2.78
C PHE A 16 3.16 17.28 2.55
N ASN A 17 2.66 16.69 1.46
CA ASN A 17 2.97 15.31 1.08
C ASN A 17 4.47 15.10 0.83
N THR A 18 5.14 16.05 0.18
CA THR A 18 6.59 16.00 -0.04
C THR A 18 7.36 15.96 1.26
N LEU A 19 7.01 16.84 2.20
CA LEU A 19 7.65 16.90 3.53
C LEU A 19 7.44 15.59 4.31
N LEU A 20 6.22 15.04 4.29
CA LEU A 20 5.95 13.76 4.96
C LEU A 20 6.77 12.60 4.41
N LEU A 21 7.00 12.58 3.09
CA LEU A 21 7.81 11.53 2.46
C LEU A 21 9.30 11.72 2.73
N GLN A 22 9.80 12.97 2.71
CA GLN A 22 11.20 13.28 3.03
C GLN A 22 11.56 12.88 4.46
N ASP A 23 10.67 13.16 5.40
CA ASP A 23 10.87 12.84 6.82
C ASP A 23 10.54 11.37 7.16
N GLY A 24 10.06 10.61 6.17
CA GLY A 24 9.67 9.22 6.37
C GLY A 24 8.44 9.04 7.24
N VAL A 25 7.61 10.07 7.40
CA VAL A 25 6.39 10.01 8.25
C VAL A 25 5.23 9.30 7.56
N ALA A 26 5.30 9.16 6.22
CA ALA A 26 4.26 8.52 5.43
C ALA A 26 4.84 7.55 4.40
N TYR A 27 4.02 6.53 4.03
CA TYR A 27 4.28 5.69 2.87
C TYR A 27 3.88 6.40 1.57
N PRO A 28 4.63 6.25 0.48
CA PRO A 28 4.18 6.71 -0.82
C PRO A 28 3.03 5.83 -1.30
N THR A 29 1.88 6.43 -1.54
CA THR A 29 0.76 5.77 -2.20
C THR A 29 0.46 6.53 -3.47
N VAL A 30 0.97 6.04 -4.60
CA VAL A 30 0.84 6.70 -5.90
C VAL A 30 -0.18 5.98 -6.77
N TYR A 31 -0.90 6.76 -7.57
CA TYR A 31 -1.98 6.29 -8.43
C TYR A 31 -1.68 6.55 -9.91
N THR A 32 -2.36 5.83 -10.78
CA THR A 32 -2.22 6.00 -12.24
C THR A 32 -2.61 7.41 -12.70
N SER A 33 -3.51 8.08 -11.99
CA SER A 33 -3.89 9.49 -12.25
C SER A 33 -2.79 10.51 -11.91
N THR A 34 -1.82 10.13 -11.04
CA THR A 34 -0.70 11.01 -10.73
C THR A 34 0.27 11.07 -11.91
N PRO A 35 0.65 12.25 -12.41
CA PRO A 35 1.60 12.37 -13.51
C PRO A 35 2.89 11.61 -13.26
N ALA A 36 3.43 10.95 -14.28
CA ALA A 36 4.59 10.05 -14.14
C ALA A 36 5.82 10.73 -13.51
N ALA A 37 6.10 11.99 -13.90
CA ALA A 37 7.20 12.76 -13.30
C ALA A 37 7.00 13.02 -11.80
N HIS A 38 5.76 13.30 -11.37
CA HIS A 38 5.45 13.49 -9.96
C HIS A 38 5.57 12.19 -9.17
N ARG A 39 5.08 11.06 -9.75
CA ARG A 39 5.26 9.74 -9.13
C ARG A 39 6.74 9.42 -8.90
N ALA A 40 7.56 9.58 -9.94
CA ALA A 40 8.99 9.33 -9.87
C ALA A 40 9.67 10.18 -8.78
N TYR A 41 9.31 11.45 -8.70
CA TYR A 41 9.84 12.36 -7.67
C TYR A 41 9.44 11.94 -6.26
N LEU A 42 8.15 11.68 -6.00
CA LEU A 42 7.66 11.27 -4.69
C LEU A 42 8.28 9.93 -4.24
N VAL A 43 8.39 8.98 -5.16
CA VAL A 43 9.04 7.68 -4.90
C VAL A 43 10.53 7.87 -4.60
N ALA A 44 11.24 8.77 -5.29
CA ALA A 44 12.64 9.05 -5.02
C ALA A 44 12.85 9.62 -3.61
N LEU A 45 11.98 10.51 -3.14
CA LEU A 45 12.02 11.02 -1.77
C LEU A 45 11.82 9.90 -0.74
N ALA A 46 10.81 9.06 -0.94
CA ALA A 46 10.55 7.91 -0.08
C ALA A 46 11.71 6.91 -0.08
N ALA A 47 12.39 6.73 -1.22
CA ALA A 47 13.56 5.86 -1.33
C ALA A 47 14.73 6.36 -0.47
N VAL A 48 14.95 7.67 -0.43
CA VAL A 48 15.97 8.28 0.43
C VAL A 48 15.60 8.09 1.91
N ALA A 49 14.35 8.35 2.30
CA ALA A 49 13.86 8.14 3.66
C ALA A 49 14.01 6.67 4.08
N ARG A 50 13.65 5.72 3.20
CA ARG A 50 13.80 4.27 3.43
C ARG A 50 15.27 3.88 3.62
N LYS A 51 16.15 4.36 2.75
CA LYS A 51 17.60 4.09 2.83
C LYS A 51 18.18 4.53 4.17
N ASN A 52 17.70 5.66 4.68
CA ASN A 52 18.12 6.23 5.96
C ASN A 52 17.31 5.71 7.16
N ARG A 53 16.35 4.79 6.93
CA ARG A 53 15.47 4.23 7.95
C ARG A 53 14.73 5.28 8.77
N LEU A 54 14.26 6.34 8.11
CA LEU A 54 13.54 7.43 8.76
C LEU A 54 12.07 7.04 8.99
N GLY A 55 11.55 7.43 10.14
CA GLY A 55 10.14 7.29 10.49
C GLY A 55 9.59 5.88 10.30
N VAL A 56 8.55 5.73 9.49
CA VAL A 56 7.89 4.42 9.23
C VAL A 56 8.84 3.36 8.69
N TRP A 57 9.91 3.77 7.99
CA TRP A 57 10.85 2.83 7.38
C TRP A 57 11.79 2.16 8.37
N ALA A 58 11.86 2.66 9.62
CA ALA A 58 12.64 2.01 10.67
C ALA A 58 12.00 0.68 11.11
N ASP A 59 10.67 0.64 11.12
CA ASP A 59 9.87 -0.44 11.68
C ASP A 59 8.93 -1.11 10.66
N ASP A 60 9.03 -0.74 9.37
CA ASP A 60 8.20 -1.31 8.31
C ASP A 60 8.39 -2.82 8.14
N LEU A 61 7.31 -3.57 8.29
CA LEU A 61 7.27 -5.02 8.11
C LEU A 61 6.34 -5.44 6.94
N THR A 62 6.02 -4.54 6.04
CA THR A 62 5.10 -4.82 4.92
C THR A 62 5.55 -6.00 4.06
N ALA A 63 6.86 -6.20 3.89
CA ALA A 63 7.38 -7.30 3.09
C ALA A 63 7.03 -8.69 3.65
N GLU A 64 7.02 -8.82 4.99
CA GLU A 64 6.58 -10.04 5.68
C GLU A 64 6.11 -9.68 7.09
N PHE A 65 4.88 -10.03 7.41
CA PHE A 65 4.28 -9.74 8.73
C PHE A 65 3.42 -10.90 9.23
N ALA A 66 3.29 -11.03 10.55
CA ALA A 66 2.37 -11.96 11.17
C ALA A 66 0.94 -11.42 11.09
N LEU A 67 -0.01 -12.29 10.79
CA LEU A 67 -1.44 -11.97 10.73
C LEU A 67 -2.22 -13.04 11.49
N GLU A 68 -2.23 -12.93 12.81
CA GLU A 68 -2.92 -13.86 13.70
C GLU A 68 -4.27 -13.30 14.17
N ASP A 69 -4.26 -12.05 14.59
CA ASP A 69 -5.40 -11.30 15.08
C ASP A 69 -5.18 -9.79 14.87
N GLN A 70 -6.12 -8.97 15.32
CA GLN A 70 -6.01 -7.52 15.18
C GLN A 70 -4.84 -6.93 15.98
N ALA A 71 -4.41 -7.57 17.06
CA ALA A 71 -3.27 -7.10 17.86
C ALA A 71 -1.92 -7.32 17.15
N SER A 72 -1.86 -8.26 16.20
CA SER A 72 -0.63 -8.48 15.42
C SER A 72 -0.28 -7.32 14.49
N ILE A 73 -1.26 -6.49 14.13
CA ILE A 73 -1.10 -5.30 13.28
C ILE A 73 -1.78 -4.10 13.94
N GLY A 74 -1.25 -2.91 13.71
CA GLY A 74 -1.83 -1.67 14.25
C GLY A 74 -0.89 -0.95 15.21
N PRO A 75 -1.42 -0.06 16.08
CA PRO A 75 -0.61 0.84 16.89
C PRO A 75 0.41 0.16 17.80
N GLU A 76 0.04 -0.97 18.37
CA GLU A 76 0.91 -1.76 19.28
C GLU A 76 1.47 -3.01 18.59
N GLY A 77 1.14 -3.23 17.33
CA GLY A 77 1.57 -4.37 16.54
C GLY A 77 2.58 -4.00 15.45
N GLN A 78 2.64 -4.85 14.44
CA GLN A 78 3.54 -4.65 13.31
C GLN A 78 3.07 -3.51 12.42
N LEU A 79 4.00 -2.66 12.01
CA LEU A 79 3.76 -1.57 11.07
C LEU A 79 3.79 -2.10 9.64
N VAL A 80 2.69 -1.95 8.94
CA VAL A 80 2.55 -2.35 7.54
C VAL A 80 1.91 -1.23 6.72
N LEU A 81 2.05 -1.30 5.40
CA LEU A 81 1.42 -0.34 4.48
C LEU A 81 -0.06 -0.15 4.85
N PRO A 82 -0.55 1.10 4.99
CA PRO A 82 -1.92 1.38 5.44
C PRO A 82 -3.02 0.70 4.62
N LYS A 83 -2.78 0.50 3.33
CA LYS A 83 -3.71 -0.23 2.47
C LYS A 83 -3.80 -1.71 2.84
N LEU A 84 -2.66 -2.35 3.08
CA LEU A 84 -2.61 -3.74 3.56
C LEU A 84 -3.19 -3.87 4.97
N PHE A 85 -2.87 -2.95 5.87
CA PHE A 85 -3.46 -2.91 7.20
C PHE A 85 -4.99 -2.92 7.14
N ARG A 86 -5.59 -2.06 6.32
CA ARG A 86 -7.05 -1.99 6.16
C ARG A 86 -7.63 -3.29 5.62
N ARG A 87 -7.02 -3.88 4.57
CA ARG A 87 -7.47 -5.16 3.99
C ARG A 87 -7.33 -6.30 4.98
N ALA A 88 -6.21 -6.38 5.68
CA ALA A 88 -5.99 -7.38 6.72
C ALA A 88 -6.99 -7.26 7.88
N THR A 89 -7.30 -6.04 8.31
CA THR A 89 -8.31 -5.79 9.35
C THR A 89 -9.70 -6.30 8.94
N ASP A 90 -10.12 -6.03 7.71
CA ASP A 90 -11.43 -6.48 7.22
C ASP A 90 -11.46 -8.00 6.98
N TYR A 91 -10.35 -8.59 6.55
CA TYR A 91 -10.18 -10.04 6.48
C TYR A 91 -10.31 -10.70 7.88
N LEU A 92 -9.64 -10.16 8.89
CA LEU A 92 -9.73 -10.71 10.25
C LEU A 92 -11.16 -10.67 10.81
N LYS A 93 -11.93 -9.62 10.50
CA LYS A 93 -13.37 -9.57 10.82
C LYS A 93 -14.15 -10.68 10.10
N ALA A 94 -13.85 -10.92 8.83
CA ALA A 94 -14.49 -11.99 8.06
C ALA A 94 -14.15 -13.38 8.63
N VAL A 95 -12.90 -13.62 9.03
CA VAL A 95 -12.48 -14.86 9.69
C VAL A 95 -13.23 -15.06 11.00
N ALA A 96 -13.36 -14.00 11.81
CA ALA A 96 -14.17 -14.04 13.04
C ALA A 96 -15.65 -14.32 12.75
N GLY A 97 -16.14 -13.92 11.58
CA GLY A 97 -17.49 -14.23 11.06
C GLY A 97 -17.63 -15.60 10.41
N GLY A 98 -16.56 -16.42 10.38
CA GLY A 98 -16.59 -17.79 9.87
C GLY A 98 -16.00 -17.97 8.45
N PHE A 99 -15.36 -16.95 7.87
CA PHE A 99 -14.67 -17.11 6.59
C PHE A 99 -13.53 -18.12 6.71
N GLN A 100 -13.47 -19.06 5.74
CA GLN A 100 -12.42 -20.07 5.64
C GLN A 100 -11.55 -19.77 4.40
N GLY A 101 -10.28 -19.48 4.61
CA GLY A 101 -9.33 -19.15 3.55
C GLY A 101 -8.29 -18.16 4.02
N ASN A 102 -7.35 -17.84 3.16
CA ASN A 102 -6.31 -16.85 3.43
C ASN A 102 -6.74 -15.43 3.00
N LEU A 103 -5.89 -14.43 3.23
CA LEU A 103 -6.16 -13.03 2.88
C LEU A 103 -6.38 -12.85 1.37
N ALA A 104 -5.59 -13.54 0.52
CA ALA A 104 -5.75 -13.45 -0.93
C ALA A 104 -7.08 -14.06 -1.38
N ASP A 105 -7.47 -15.21 -0.83
CA ASP A 105 -8.76 -15.86 -1.11
C ASP A 105 -9.93 -14.95 -0.71
N TRP A 106 -9.81 -14.27 0.42
CA TRP A 106 -10.83 -13.34 0.88
C TRP A 106 -10.97 -12.13 -0.06
N LEU A 107 -9.87 -11.54 -0.51
CA LEU A 107 -9.88 -10.42 -1.46
C LEU A 107 -10.58 -10.79 -2.76
N ILE A 108 -10.32 -11.99 -3.29
CA ILE A 108 -10.97 -12.52 -4.49
C ILE A 108 -12.47 -12.71 -4.25
N ALA A 109 -12.84 -13.33 -3.13
CA ALA A 109 -14.23 -13.63 -2.80
C ALA A 109 -15.06 -12.36 -2.60
N VAL A 110 -14.54 -11.37 -1.90
CA VAL A 110 -15.22 -10.10 -1.63
C VAL A 110 -15.41 -9.30 -2.92
N SER A 111 -14.39 -9.23 -3.78
CA SER A 111 -14.48 -8.49 -5.05
C SER A 111 -15.46 -9.09 -6.05
N SER A 112 -15.73 -10.40 -5.95
CA SER A 112 -16.71 -11.07 -6.80
C SER A 112 -18.14 -10.98 -6.28
N SER A 113 -18.34 -10.71 -4.98
CA SER A 113 -19.66 -10.77 -4.32
C SER A 113 -20.27 -9.41 -3.97
N LEU A 114 -19.47 -8.36 -3.87
CA LEU A 114 -19.90 -7.04 -3.43
C LEU A 114 -19.68 -5.98 -4.53
N SER A 115 -20.49 -4.93 -4.49
CA SER A 115 -20.31 -3.73 -5.32
C SER A 115 -19.05 -2.92 -4.99
N ARG A 116 -18.26 -3.36 -4.01
CA ARG A 116 -16.95 -2.80 -3.65
C ARG A 116 -15.86 -3.74 -4.08
N ASP A 117 -15.01 -3.26 -4.97
CA ASP A 117 -13.78 -3.96 -5.33
C ASP A 117 -12.74 -3.73 -4.23
N GLU A 118 -12.58 -4.69 -3.33
CA GLU A 118 -11.61 -4.68 -2.24
C GLU A 118 -10.23 -5.22 -2.69
N ASN A 119 -10.20 -5.93 -3.83
CA ASN A 119 -8.98 -6.44 -4.42
C ASN A 119 -8.37 -5.38 -5.35
N ASP A 120 -7.62 -4.47 -4.76
CA ASP A 120 -7.04 -3.34 -5.48
C ASP A 120 -6.20 -3.81 -6.66
N ARG A 121 -6.35 -3.14 -7.82
CA ARG A 121 -5.46 -3.32 -8.97
C ARG A 121 -4.24 -2.43 -8.82
N LEU A 122 -3.10 -2.94 -9.25
CA LEU A 122 -1.83 -2.21 -9.20
C LEU A 122 -0.91 -2.61 -10.35
N ILE A 123 -0.03 -1.70 -10.70
CA ILE A 123 1.01 -1.90 -11.71
C ILE A 123 2.32 -2.07 -10.96
N VAL A 124 3.02 -3.16 -11.24
CA VAL A 124 4.36 -3.43 -10.71
C VAL A 124 5.44 -3.12 -11.73
N CYS A 125 6.69 -3.24 -11.34
CA CYS A 125 7.86 -3.05 -12.20
C CYS A 125 7.68 -3.74 -13.56
N GLY A 126 7.99 -2.99 -14.64
CA GLY A 126 7.79 -3.46 -16.01
C GLY A 126 6.40 -3.23 -16.60
N GLY A 127 5.49 -2.57 -15.87
CA GLY A 127 4.15 -2.20 -16.36
C GLY A 127 3.14 -3.36 -16.31
N ILE A 128 3.40 -4.40 -15.55
CA ILE A 128 2.49 -5.54 -15.38
C ILE A 128 1.39 -5.14 -14.42
N GLU A 129 0.13 -5.22 -14.86
CA GLU A 129 -1.05 -5.01 -14.01
C GLU A 129 -1.43 -6.31 -13.32
N LEU A 130 -1.58 -6.26 -12.00
CA LEU A 130 -1.94 -7.36 -11.12
C LEU A 130 -3.00 -6.91 -10.12
N HIS A 131 -3.64 -7.87 -9.46
CA HIS A 131 -4.45 -7.60 -8.27
C HIS A 131 -3.60 -7.72 -7.01
N LEU A 132 -4.02 -7.05 -5.94
CA LEU A 132 -3.34 -7.14 -4.65
C LEU A 132 -3.23 -8.60 -4.17
N SER A 133 -4.27 -9.42 -4.40
CA SER A 133 -4.28 -10.85 -4.09
C SER A 133 -3.14 -11.63 -4.76
N ASP A 134 -2.73 -11.24 -5.97
CA ASP A 134 -1.69 -11.93 -6.72
C ASP A 134 -0.30 -11.74 -6.11
N LEU A 135 -0.14 -10.72 -5.27
CA LEU A 135 1.11 -10.37 -4.60
C LEU A 135 1.18 -10.86 -3.15
N LEU A 136 0.13 -11.54 -2.66
CA LEU A 136 0.07 -12.00 -1.28
C LEU A 136 0.23 -13.51 -1.20
N VAL A 137 1.19 -13.95 -0.40
CA VAL A 137 1.37 -15.35 -0.04
C VAL A 137 1.23 -15.47 1.47
N GLN A 138 0.29 -16.30 1.92
CA GLN A 138 0.07 -16.53 3.36
C GLN A 138 0.36 -17.99 3.70
N ALA A 139 1.24 -18.19 4.67
CA ALA A 139 1.57 -19.50 5.22
C ALA A 139 1.81 -19.38 6.72
N ASN A 140 1.28 -20.31 7.50
CA ASN A 140 1.51 -20.39 8.95
C ASN A 140 1.27 -19.06 9.69
N ARG A 141 0.18 -18.35 9.35
CA ARG A 141 -0.19 -17.03 9.91
C ARG A 141 0.77 -15.89 9.57
N LYS A 142 1.68 -16.10 8.62
CA LYS A 142 2.53 -15.05 8.07
C LYS A 142 2.07 -14.70 6.67
N VAL A 143 2.00 -13.40 6.40
CA VAL A 143 1.71 -12.84 5.08
C VAL A 143 2.99 -12.27 4.51
N ARG A 144 3.31 -12.66 3.28
CA ARG A 144 4.41 -12.09 2.51
C ARG A 144 3.83 -11.28 1.35
N PHE A 145 4.30 -10.04 1.23
CA PHE A 145 4.00 -9.17 0.09
C PHE A 145 5.13 -9.24 -0.94
N GLN A 146 4.82 -9.69 -2.15
CA GLN A 146 5.81 -10.05 -3.17
C GLN A 146 6.20 -8.92 -4.12
N ALA A 147 6.05 -7.66 -3.70
CA ALA A 147 6.47 -6.50 -4.46
C ALA A 147 7.21 -5.50 -3.57
N ASP A 148 8.08 -4.69 -4.18
CA ASP A 148 8.64 -3.54 -3.49
C ASP A 148 7.60 -2.41 -3.44
N LEU A 149 7.39 -1.83 -2.25
CA LEU A 149 6.44 -0.72 -2.05
C LEU A 149 6.72 0.50 -2.94
N LEU A 150 7.97 0.69 -3.32
CA LEU A 150 8.38 1.82 -4.16
C LEU A 150 8.19 1.57 -5.67
N ASP A 151 7.94 0.31 -6.04
CA ASP A 151 7.76 -0.10 -7.44
C ASP A 151 6.28 -0.30 -7.82
N ILE A 152 5.35 -0.04 -6.91
CA ILE A 152 3.92 -0.22 -7.16
C ILE A 152 3.20 1.09 -7.43
N VAL A 153 2.27 1.05 -8.39
CA VAL A 153 1.33 2.15 -8.69
C VAL A 153 -0.07 1.59 -8.62
N PHE A 154 -0.92 2.16 -7.77
CA PHE A 154 -2.30 1.74 -7.69
C PHE A 154 -3.11 2.25 -8.88
N VAL A 155 -3.96 1.38 -9.43
CA VAL A 155 -4.91 1.76 -10.46
C VAL A 155 -6.11 2.41 -9.78
N GLU A 156 -6.47 3.60 -10.27
CA GLU A 156 -7.63 4.32 -9.75
C GLU A 156 -8.93 3.61 -10.13
N LYS A 157 -9.93 3.68 -9.25
CA LYS A 157 -11.25 3.08 -9.44
C LYS A 157 -12.21 4.09 -10.06
#